data_8f6ea036cf30ff87efe2b39d8f1f3841
#
_entry.id   8f6ea036cf30ff87efe2b39d8f1f3841
#
_cell.length_a   1.000
_cell.length_b   1.000
_cell.length_c   1.000
_cell.angle_alpha   90.00
_cell.angle_beta   90.00
_cell.angle_gamma   90.00
#
_symmetry.space_group_name_H-M   'P 1'
#
loop_
_entity.id
_entity.type
_entity.pdbx_description
1 polymer ?
#
loop_
_entity_poly.entity_id
_entity_poly.type
_entity_poly.pdbx_seq_one_letter_code
_entity_poly.pdbx_strand_id
1 'polypeptide(L)'
;KSRDAHGNAVDVLYVVRDITEEKSRELMYQKQLKESMEDAHRANLSKTAFLRRMSHDIRTPLNGIVGMIHIAEKYNNDVVKLRECRKKVLQSADYLQNLINNVLDISKLESGSLVLEHKSFDLAELLRNNLTVVAMSAYENGVRFEGGVEASTIRHRYLIGSPVHLSRVLMNLSSNAIKYNHFHGTVNVHCEELSDDGNIAVFQFVCSDTGLGMSEEFQKHAFD
;
A
#
# COMPACT_ATOMS: atom_id res chain seq x y z
N LYS A 1 -71.39 -0.56 20.40
CA LYS A 1 -71.94 -0.04 21.67
C LYS A 1 -71.87 -1.14 22.69
N SER A 2 -70.97 -1.03 23.64
CA SER A 2 -70.91 -1.92 24.82
C SER A 2 -71.77 -1.33 25.91
N ARG A 3 -72.37 -2.20 26.76
CA ARG A 3 -73.13 -1.76 27.93
C ARG A 3 -72.43 -2.27 29.19
N ASP A 4 -72.47 -1.48 30.27
CA ASP A 4 -71.96 -1.89 31.57
C ASP A 4 -72.84 -2.94 32.24
N ALA A 5 -72.44 -3.48 33.37
CA ALA A 5 -73.22 -4.46 34.15
C ALA A 5 -74.61 -3.96 34.60
N HIS A 6 -74.87 -2.66 34.49
CA HIS A 6 -76.12 -1.99 34.82
C HIS A 6 -76.94 -1.61 33.61
N GLY A 7 -76.51 -2.02 32.37
CA GLY A 7 -77.24 -1.78 31.13
C GLY A 7 -77.00 -0.39 30.49
N ASN A 8 -76.11 0.43 31.03
CA ASN A 8 -75.79 1.74 30.47
C ASN A 8 -74.91 1.62 29.27
N ALA A 9 -75.06 2.50 28.27
CA ALA A 9 -74.20 2.50 27.10
C ALA A 9 -72.83 3.06 27.51
N VAL A 10 -71.79 2.27 27.32
CA VAL A 10 -70.41 2.68 27.48
C VAL A 10 -69.85 2.96 26.11
N ASP A 11 -69.56 4.23 25.84
CA ASP A 11 -68.87 4.61 24.61
C ASP A 11 -67.36 4.43 24.82
N VAL A 12 -66.78 3.53 24.07
CA VAL A 12 -65.31 3.33 24.06
C VAL A 12 -64.77 4.05 22.84
N LEU A 13 -63.98 5.07 23.10
CA LEU A 13 -63.25 5.78 22.05
C LEU A 13 -61.91 5.07 21.79
N TYR A 14 -61.70 4.59 20.56
CA TYR A 14 -60.45 4.07 20.10
C TYR A 14 -59.76 5.15 19.28
N VAL A 15 -58.51 5.49 19.68
CA VAL A 15 -57.64 6.33 18.87
C VAL A 15 -56.60 5.39 18.22
N VAL A 16 -56.60 5.31 16.93
CA VAL A 16 -55.65 4.54 16.16
C VAL A 16 -54.77 5.51 15.40
N ARG A 17 -53.48 5.40 15.60
CA ARG A 17 -52.50 6.16 14.83
C ARG A 17 -51.67 5.20 13.95
N ASP A 18 -51.59 5.50 12.67
CA ASP A 18 -50.69 4.80 11.78
C ASP A 18 -49.24 5.28 12.07
N ILE A 19 -48.38 4.34 12.46
CA ILE A 19 -46.97 4.58 12.77
C ILE A 19 -46.02 3.86 11.81
N THR A 20 -46.54 3.39 10.65
CA THR A 20 -45.81 2.58 9.68
C THR A 20 -44.57 3.34 9.17
N GLU A 21 -44.73 4.60 8.78
CA GLU A 21 -43.62 5.41 8.29
C GLU A 21 -42.60 5.72 9.39
N GLU A 22 -43.05 6.00 10.62
CA GLU A 22 -42.17 6.27 11.75
C GLU A 22 -41.33 5.03 12.05
N LYS A 23 -41.97 3.87 12.08
CA LYS A 23 -41.30 2.58 12.34
C LYS A 23 -40.33 2.18 11.22
N SER A 24 -40.69 2.43 9.97
CA SER A 24 -39.83 2.18 8.82
C SER A 24 -38.59 3.05 8.84
N ARG A 25 -38.73 4.33 9.16
CA ARG A 25 -37.59 5.26 9.35
C ARG A 25 -36.68 4.83 10.51
N GLU A 26 -37.28 4.50 11.65
CA GLU A 26 -36.51 4.02 12.81
C GLU A 26 -35.68 2.78 12.47
N LEU A 27 -36.27 1.78 11.80
CA LEU A 27 -35.58 0.57 11.36
C LEU A 27 -34.46 0.88 10.35
N MET A 28 -34.68 1.83 9.44
CA MET A 28 -33.66 2.24 8.47
C MET A 28 -32.48 2.92 9.19
N TYR A 29 -32.73 3.83 10.14
CA TYR A 29 -31.69 4.46 10.94
C TYR A 29 -30.91 3.46 11.79
N GLN A 30 -31.59 2.50 12.42
CA GLN A 30 -30.94 1.45 13.19
C GLN A 30 -30.02 0.59 12.32
N LYS A 31 -30.47 0.25 11.10
CA LYS A 31 -29.66 -0.49 10.14
C LYS A 31 -28.43 0.28 9.70
N GLN A 32 -28.58 1.55 9.32
CA GLN A 32 -27.47 2.42 8.94
C GLN A 32 -26.46 2.62 10.08
N LEU A 33 -26.95 2.81 11.29
CA LEU A 33 -26.08 2.96 12.48
C LEU A 33 -25.28 1.67 12.72
N LYS A 34 -25.94 0.51 12.61
CA LYS A 34 -25.27 -0.77 12.78
C LYS A 34 -24.19 -1.00 11.72
N GLU A 35 -24.49 -0.76 10.44
CA GLU A 35 -23.55 -0.83 9.34
C GLU A 35 -22.34 0.10 9.58
N SER A 36 -22.59 1.35 9.95
CA SER A 36 -21.53 2.32 10.27
C SER A 36 -20.65 1.89 11.45
N MET A 37 -21.26 1.30 12.49
CA MET A 37 -20.51 0.78 13.64
C MET A 37 -19.65 -0.44 13.25
N GLU A 38 -20.16 -1.34 12.42
CA GLU A 38 -19.42 -2.51 11.93
C GLU A 38 -18.24 -2.08 11.04
N ASP A 39 -18.42 -1.06 10.20
CA ASP A 39 -17.36 -0.50 9.36
C ASP A 39 -16.28 0.18 10.22
N ALA A 40 -16.67 1.00 11.19
CA ALA A 40 -15.74 1.63 12.12
C ALA A 40 -14.98 0.60 12.96
N HIS A 41 -15.64 -0.48 13.37
CA HIS A 41 -15.01 -1.56 14.12
C HIS A 41 -13.99 -2.31 13.26
N ARG A 42 -14.33 -2.64 12.00
CA ARG A 42 -13.41 -3.27 11.03
C ARG A 42 -12.18 -2.40 10.78
N ALA A 43 -12.39 -1.08 10.55
CA ALA A 43 -11.29 -0.13 10.36
C ALA A 43 -10.37 -0.07 11.58
N ASN A 44 -10.92 -0.08 12.80
CA ASN A 44 -10.12 -0.06 14.03
C ASN A 44 -9.32 -1.36 14.25
N LEU A 45 -9.91 -2.53 13.94
CA LEU A 45 -9.21 -3.80 13.98
C LEU A 45 -8.05 -3.84 12.97
N SER A 46 -8.27 -3.37 11.73
CA SER A 46 -7.25 -3.27 10.70
C SER A 46 -6.11 -2.35 11.14
N LYS A 47 -6.42 -1.17 11.70
CA LYS A 47 -5.43 -0.23 12.24
C LYS A 47 -4.60 -0.84 13.37
N THR A 48 -5.24 -1.57 14.27
CA THR A 48 -4.54 -2.26 15.39
C THR A 48 -3.62 -3.35 14.87
N ALA A 49 -4.08 -4.16 13.92
CA ALA A 49 -3.28 -5.19 13.28
C ALA A 49 -2.09 -4.61 12.50
N PHE A 50 -2.30 -3.48 11.82
CA PHE A 50 -1.25 -2.72 11.14
C PHE A 50 -0.16 -2.25 12.12
N LEU A 51 -0.55 -1.57 13.21
CA LEU A 51 0.39 -1.09 14.23
C LEU A 51 1.20 -2.23 14.87
N ARG A 52 0.56 -3.38 15.10
CA ARG A 52 1.24 -4.57 15.63
C ARG A 52 2.29 -5.11 14.65
N ARG A 53 1.95 -5.22 13.37
CA ARG A 53 2.89 -5.62 12.31
C ARG A 53 4.05 -4.62 12.20
N MET A 54 3.76 -3.33 12.18
CA MET A 54 4.78 -2.27 12.13
C MET A 54 5.74 -2.35 13.31
N SER A 55 5.24 -2.55 14.53
CA SER A 55 6.09 -2.72 15.72
C SER A 55 7.03 -3.92 15.60
N HIS A 56 6.56 -5.03 15.04
CA HIS A 56 7.38 -6.21 14.79
C HIS A 56 8.46 -5.92 13.73
N ASP A 57 8.06 -5.30 12.62
CA ASP A 57 8.92 -5.05 11.46
C ASP A 57 9.98 -3.97 11.75
N ILE A 58 9.72 -3.04 12.68
CA ILE A 58 10.70 -2.10 13.23
C ILE A 58 11.68 -2.81 14.18
N ARG A 59 11.18 -3.72 15.03
CA ARG A 59 12.00 -4.40 16.04
C ARG A 59 13.05 -5.31 15.40
N THR A 60 12.72 -5.98 14.33
CA THR A 60 13.60 -6.96 13.66
C THR A 60 14.91 -6.32 13.17
N PRO A 61 14.90 -5.27 12.30
CA PRO A 61 16.13 -4.61 11.87
C PRO A 61 16.86 -3.90 13.01
N LEU A 62 16.14 -3.33 13.98
CA LEU A 62 16.74 -2.70 15.16
C LEU A 62 17.55 -3.72 15.99
N ASN A 63 16.98 -4.88 16.27
CA ASN A 63 17.70 -5.96 16.95
C ASN A 63 18.89 -6.46 16.11
N GLY A 64 18.76 -6.47 14.77
CA GLY A 64 19.85 -6.78 13.86
C GLY A 64 21.00 -5.79 13.99
N ILE A 65 20.72 -4.48 14.02
CA ILE A 65 21.72 -3.43 14.23
C ILE A 65 22.44 -3.62 15.57
N VAL A 66 21.68 -3.74 16.66
CA VAL A 66 22.23 -3.92 18.01
C VAL A 66 23.09 -5.18 18.10
N GLY A 67 22.61 -6.30 17.56
CA GLY A 67 23.34 -7.57 17.53
C GLY A 67 24.65 -7.48 16.73
N MET A 68 24.65 -6.80 15.58
CA MET A 68 25.88 -6.62 14.79
C MET A 68 26.89 -5.69 15.47
N ILE A 69 26.43 -4.68 16.22
CA ILE A 69 27.32 -3.82 17.02
C ILE A 69 27.98 -4.65 18.12
N HIS A 70 27.26 -5.46 18.88
CA HIS A 70 27.85 -6.34 19.92
C HIS A 70 28.84 -7.36 19.33
N ILE A 71 28.54 -7.90 18.12
CA ILE A 71 29.49 -8.78 17.42
C ILE A 71 30.75 -8.00 17.04
N ALA A 72 30.62 -6.79 16.52
CA ALA A 72 31.75 -5.93 16.14
C ALA A 72 32.64 -5.60 17.34
N GLU A 73 32.04 -5.31 18.52
CA GLU A 73 32.77 -5.06 19.76
C GLU A 73 33.60 -6.29 20.19
N LYS A 74 33.02 -7.49 20.08
CA LYS A 74 33.68 -8.75 20.43
C LYS A 74 34.88 -9.08 19.49
N TYR A 75 34.76 -8.72 18.22
CA TYR A 75 35.75 -9.02 17.17
C TYR A 75 36.45 -7.77 16.64
N ASN A 76 36.77 -6.83 17.54
CA ASN A 76 37.35 -5.51 17.21
C ASN A 76 38.67 -5.56 16.43
N ASN A 77 39.43 -6.65 16.49
CA ASN A 77 40.68 -6.86 15.76
C ASN A 77 40.52 -7.62 14.44
N ASP A 78 39.30 -8.11 14.10
CA ASP A 78 39.03 -8.83 12.86
C ASP A 78 38.41 -7.88 11.82
N VAL A 79 39.26 -7.37 10.93
CA VAL A 79 38.87 -6.39 9.90
C VAL A 79 37.80 -6.95 8.95
N VAL A 80 37.82 -8.26 8.65
CA VAL A 80 36.84 -8.91 7.76
C VAL A 80 35.47 -8.93 8.44
N LYS A 81 35.40 -9.41 9.68
CA LYS A 81 34.15 -9.44 10.46
C LYS A 81 33.60 -8.04 10.71
N LEU A 82 34.47 -7.07 11.01
CA LEU A 82 34.03 -5.68 11.17
C LEU A 82 33.41 -5.11 9.91
N ARG A 83 33.94 -5.44 8.72
CA ARG A 83 33.37 -5.03 7.43
C ARG A 83 32.01 -5.65 7.20
N GLU A 84 31.86 -6.95 7.50
CA GLU A 84 30.57 -7.65 7.40
C GLU A 84 29.52 -7.06 8.36
N CYS A 85 29.91 -6.80 9.62
CA CYS A 85 29.03 -6.17 10.60
C CYS A 85 28.55 -4.79 10.12
N ARG A 86 29.48 -3.94 9.63
CA ARG A 86 29.14 -2.62 9.08
C ARG A 86 28.15 -2.72 7.91
N LYS A 87 28.40 -3.65 6.98
CA LYS A 87 27.49 -3.88 5.83
C LYS A 87 26.09 -4.24 6.30
N LYS A 88 25.97 -5.16 7.27
CA LYS A 88 24.68 -5.59 7.82
C LYS A 88 23.97 -4.48 8.60
N VAL A 89 24.71 -3.66 9.36
CA VAL A 89 24.16 -2.50 10.08
C VAL A 89 23.59 -1.49 9.08
N LEU A 90 24.33 -1.14 8.02
CA LEU A 90 23.85 -0.24 6.98
C LEU A 90 22.60 -0.78 6.29
N GLN A 91 22.59 -2.04 5.87
CA GLN A 91 21.42 -2.67 5.26
C GLN A 91 20.19 -2.64 6.17
N SER A 92 20.37 -2.89 7.47
CA SER A 92 19.27 -2.85 8.44
C SER A 92 18.78 -1.41 8.69
N ALA A 93 19.67 -0.43 8.68
CA ALA A 93 19.33 0.99 8.82
C ALA A 93 18.55 1.50 7.59
N ASP A 94 19.00 1.16 6.37
CA ASP A 94 18.31 1.50 5.12
C ASP A 94 16.91 0.88 5.07
N TYR A 95 16.78 -0.38 5.49
CA TYR A 95 15.49 -1.05 5.59
C TYR A 95 14.55 -0.34 6.57
N LEU A 96 15.06 0.02 7.76
CA LEU A 96 14.29 0.74 8.78
C LEU A 96 13.83 2.12 8.28
N GLN A 97 14.72 2.85 7.59
CA GLN A 97 14.40 4.15 7.01
C GLN A 97 13.28 4.03 5.96
N ASN A 98 13.36 3.04 5.08
CA ASN A 98 12.32 2.78 4.09
C ASN A 98 10.98 2.43 4.74
N LEU A 99 10.98 1.62 5.81
CA LEU A 99 9.79 1.27 6.56
C LEU A 99 9.13 2.50 7.19
N ILE A 100 9.92 3.38 7.83
CA ILE A 100 9.42 4.63 8.42
C ILE A 100 8.80 5.52 7.33
N ASN A 101 9.47 5.68 6.20
CA ASN A 101 8.96 6.47 5.09
C ASN A 101 7.62 5.92 4.56
N ASN A 102 7.49 4.60 4.45
CA ASN A 102 6.25 3.96 4.04
C ASN A 102 5.10 4.23 5.03
N VAL A 103 5.37 4.17 6.35
CA VAL A 103 4.36 4.48 7.39
C VAL A 103 3.92 5.94 7.31
N LEU A 104 4.87 6.87 7.11
CA LEU A 104 4.57 8.29 6.96
C LEU A 104 3.72 8.57 5.71
N ASP A 105 3.98 7.86 4.62
CA ASP A 105 3.19 8.01 3.39
C ASP A 105 1.78 7.46 3.54
N ILE A 106 1.61 6.31 4.17
CA ILE A 106 0.28 5.76 4.49
C ILE A 106 -0.49 6.77 5.36
N SER A 107 0.14 7.33 6.39
CA SER A 107 -0.48 8.34 7.25
C SER A 107 -0.91 9.60 6.47
N LYS A 108 -0.08 10.05 5.51
CA LYS A 108 -0.42 11.19 4.64
C LYS A 108 -1.57 10.86 3.67
N LEU A 109 -1.61 9.64 3.15
CA LEU A 109 -2.71 9.17 2.30
C LEU A 109 -4.03 9.10 3.08
N GLU A 110 -4.03 8.49 4.28
CA GLU A 110 -5.21 8.38 5.14
C GLU A 110 -5.76 9.75 5.57
N SER A 111 -4.88 10.71 5.85
CA SER A 111 -5.27 12.08 6.23
C SER A 111 -5.68 12.97 5.06
N GLY A 112 -5.56 12.49 3.81
CA GLY A 112 -5.77 13.30 2.61
C GLY A 112 -4.76 14.45 2.44
N SER A 113 -3.67 14.44 3.23
CA SER A 113 -2.65 15.49 3.21
C SER A 113 -1.52 15.25 2.22
N LEU A 114 -1.62 14.15 1.42
CA LEU A 114 -0.65 13.90 0.37
C LEU A 114 -0.80 14.95 -0.74
N VAL A 115 0.20 15.81 -0.86
CA VAL A 115 0.28 16.77 -1.96
C VAL A 115 1.19 16.20 -3.02
N LEU A 116 0.62 15.90 -4.19
CA LEU A 116 1.41 15.51 -5.36
C LEU A 116 2.13 16.75 -5.90
N GLU A 117 3.41 16.60 -6.17
CA GLU A 117 4.19 17.65 -6.82
C GLU A 117 3.71 17.85 -8.27
N HIS A 118 3.69 19.10 -8.71
CA HIS A 118 3.47 19.48 -10.10
C HIS A 118 4.77 20.04 -10.68
N LYS A 119 5.72 19.15 -10.96
CA LYS A 119 7.03 19.50 -11.51
C LYS A 119 7.17 19.02 -12.94
N SER A 120 7.84 19.81 -13.77
CA SER A 120 8.27 19.36 -15.08
C SER A 120 9.42 18.37 -14.93
N PHE A 121 9.34 17.24 -15.62
CA PHE A 121 10.39 16.22 -15.61
C PHE A 121 10.46 15.48 -16.96
N ASP A 122 11.59 14.85 -17.20
CA ASP A 122 11.85 13.99 -18.34
C ASP A 122 11.55 12.52 -17.95
N LEU A 123 10.47 11.96 -18.50
CA LEU A 123 10.06 10.60 -18.20
C LEU A 123 11.11 9.56 -18.61
N ALA A 124 11.77 9.76 -19.75
CA ALA A 124 12.80 8.82 -20.22
C ALA A 124 14.04 8.83 -19.32
N GLU A 125 14.42 10.00 -18.80
CA GLU A 125 15.51 10.12 -17.83
C GLU A 125 15.14 9.49 -16.48
N LEU A 126 13.93 9.76 -15.98
CA LEU A 126 13.41 9.16 -14.77
C LEU A 126 13.40 7.62 -14.85
N LEU A 127 12.91 7.07 -15.95
CA LEU A 127 12.92 5.63 -16.18
C LEU A 127 14.34 5.08 -16.24
N ARG A 128 15.24 5.71 -16.99
CA ARG A 128 16.64 5.26 -17.10
C ARG A 128 17.30 5.19 -15.73
N ASN A 129 17.13 6.22 -14.92
CA ASN A 129 17.71 6.27 -13.57
C ASN A 129 17.16 5.17 -12.67
N ASN A 130 15.82 4.98 -12.64
CA ASN A 130 15.19 3.93 -11.84
C ASN A 130 15.58 2.52 -12.33
N LEU A 131 15.52 2.28 -13.64
CA LEU A 131 15.80 0.95 -14.21
C LEU A 131 17.28 0.57 -14.10
N THR A 132 18.20 1.53 -14.05
CA THR A 132 19.61 1.26 -13.73
C THR A 132 19.76 0.66 -12.32
N VAL A 133 19.05 1.22 -11.34
CA VAL A 133 19.06 0.69 -9.96
C VAL A 133 18.41 -0.68 -9.89
N VAL A 134 17.30 -0.87 -10.60
CA VAL A 134 16.59 -2.16 -10.70
C VAL A 134 17.48 -3.23 -11.31
N ALA A 135 18.17 -2.94 -12.43
CA ALA A 135 19.08 -3.86 -13.10
C ALA A 135 20.24 -4.30 -12.19
N MET A 136 20.79 -3.36 -11.44
CA MET A 136 21.87 -3.62 -10.48
C MET A 136 21.40 -4.52 -9.32
N SER A 137 20.21 -4.23 -8.77
CA SER A 137 19.59 -5.07 -7.74
C SER A 137 19.23 -6.46 -8.25
N ALA A 138 18.71 -6.58 -9.47
CA ALA A 138 18.43 -7.87 -10.09
C ALA A 138 19.69 -8.71 -10.24
N TYR A 139 20.79 -8.11 -10.74
CA TYR A 139 22.08 -8.78 -10.87
C TYR A 139 22.61 -9.30 -9.52
N GLU A 140 22.56 -8.49 -8.46
CA GLU A 140 22.99 -8.90 -7.12
C GLU A 140 22.17 -10.06 -6.55
N ASN A 141 20.90 -10.19 -6.95
CA ASN A 141 20.01 -11.27 -6.52
C ASN A 141 19.97 -12.47 -7.49
N GLY A 142 20.81 -12.47 -8.54
CA GLY A 142 20.85 -13.56 -9.52
C GLY A 142 19.61 -13.64 -10.39
N VAL A 143 18.91 -12.54 -10.58
CA VAL A 143 17.73 -12.39 -11.44
C VAL A 143 18.14 -11.67 -12.72
N ARG A 144 17.66 -12.13 -13.88
CA ARG A 144 17.91 -11.47 -15.15
C ARG A 144 16.94 -10.30 -15.32
N PHE A 145 17.50 -9.13 -15.58
CA PHE A 145 16.71 -7.96 -15.93
C PHE A 145 16.59 -7.82 -17.44
N GLU A 146 15.36 -7.71 -17.92
CA GLU A 146 15.00 -7.45 -19.30
C GLU A 146 14.11 -6.21 -19.33
N GLY A 147 14.30 -5.31 -20.28
CA GLY A 147 13.53 -4.07 -20.38
C GLY A 147 14.43 -2.85 -20.39
N GLY A 148 13.81 -1.70 -20.31
CA GLY A 148 14.52 -0.44 -20.37
C GLY A 148 13.73 0.65 -21.10
N VAL A 149 14.37 1.80 -21.28
CA VAL A 149 13.79 2.92 -22.03
C VAL A 149 13.65 2.57 -23.51
N GLU A 150 14.56 1.74 -24.04
CA GLU A 150 14.57 1.30 -25.43
C GLU A 150 13.40 0.34 -25.74
N ALA A 151 12.92 -0.39 -24.73
CA ALA A 151 11.73 -1.24 -24.83
C ALA A 151 10.42 -0.47 -24.61
N SER A 152 10.53 0.83 -24.31
CA SER A 152 9.39 1.70 -23.99
C SER A 152 8.96 2.53 -25.19
N THR A 153 7.65 2.69 -25.35
CA THR A 153 7.06 3.53 -26.40
C THR A 153 6.65 4.87 -25.81
N ILE A 154 7.53 5.85 -25.84
CA ILE A 154 7.32 7.19 -25.24
C ILE A 154 7.39 8.23 -26.35
N ARG A 155 6.27 8.86 -26.69
CA ARG A 155 6.16 9.99 -27.63
C ARG A 155 6.33 11.33 -26.91
N HIS A 156 5.65 11.45 -25.74
CA HIS A 156 5.69 12.67 -24.92
C HIS A 156 6.67 12.46 -23.76
N ARG A 157 7.90 12.98 -23.95
CA ARG A 157 9.00 12.79 -23.02
C ARG A 157 8.94 13.73 -21.82
N TYR A 158 8.53 14.97 -22.04
CA TYR A 158 8.49 16.01 -21.00
C TYR A 158 7.08 16.13 -20.44
N LEU A 159 6.94 15.86 -19.14
CA LEU A 159 5.66 15.80 -18.46
C LEU A 159 5.64 16.74 -17.26
N ILE A 160 4.44 17.13 -16.83
CA ILE A 160 4.21 17.79 -15.54
C ILE A 160 3.51 16.79 -14.63
N GLY A 161 4.09 16.55 -13.45
CA GLY A 161 3.55 15.59 -12.49
C GLY A 161 4.43 15.46 -11.26
N SER A 162 4.33 14.32 -10.59
CA SER A 162 5.12 14.02 -9.39
C SER A 162 6.15 12.91 -9.66
N PRO A 163 7.38 13.28 -10.09
CA PRO A 163 8.42 12.30 -10.42
C PRO A 163 8.83 11.44 -9.22
N VAL A 164 8.80 12.01 -8.01
CA VAL A 164 9.15 11.28 -6.78
C VAL A 164 8.16 10.14 -6.50
N HIS A 165 6.85 10.40 -6.62
CA HIS A 165 5.84 9.38 -6.39
C HIS A 165 5.83 8.32 -7.50
N LEU A 166 6.02 8.73 -8.75
CA LEU A 166 6.16 7.80 -9.88
C LEU A 166 7.37 6.88 -9.70
N SER A 167 8.55 7.44 -9.36
CA SER A 167 9.75 6.64 -9.06
C SER A 167 9.49 5.64 -7.93
N ARG A 168 8.78 6.05 -6.87
CA ARG A 168 8.47 5.18 -5.74
C ARG A 168 7.58 4.01 -6.14
N VAL A 169 6.54 4.23 -6.96
CA VAL A 169 5.68 3.16 -7.48
C VAL A 169 6.50 2.17 -8.30
N LEU A 170 7.32 2.66 -9.24
CA LEU A 170 8.17 1.82 -10.09
C LEU A 170 9.16 1.01 -9.27
N MET A 171 9.83 1.62 -8.30
CA MET A 171 10.80 0.95 -7.43
C MET A 171 10.13 -0.10 -6.54
N ASN A 172 8.93 0.16 -6.00
CA ASN A 172 8.19 -0.81 -5.19
C ASN A 172 7.79 -2.04 -6.00
N LEU A 173 7.25 -1.85 -7.20
CA LEU A 173 6.87 -2.96 -8.07
C LEU A 173 8.09 -3.77 -8.49
N SER A 174 9.15 -3.11 -8.95
CA SER A 174 10.37 -3.77 -9.42
C SER A 174 11.10 -4.51 -8.28
N SER A 175 11.18 -3.92 -7.10
CA SER A 175 11.80 -4.57 -5.93
C SER A 175 11.02 -5.81 -5.48
N ASN A 176 9.69 -5.78 -5.55
CA ASN A 176 8.86 -6.96 -5.28
C ASN A 176 9.09 -8.05 -6.34
N ALA A 177 9.13 -7.69 -7.62
CA ALA A 177 9.41 -8.60 -8.72
C ALA A 177 10.78 -9.30 -8.58
N ILE A 178 11.79 -8.62 -8.04
CA ILE A 178 13.10 -9.20 -7.75
C ILE A 178 13.05 -10.06 -6.49
N LYS A 179 12.49 -9.54 -5.40
CA LYS A 179 12.48 -10.19 -4.07
C LYS A 179 11.74 -11.52 -4.08
N TYR A 180 10.65 -11.61 -4.83
CA TYR A 180 9.81 -12.81 -4.91
C TYR A 180 10.10 -13.67 -6.15
N ASN A 181 11.23 -13.42 -6.82
CA ASN A 181 11.68 -14.22 -7.96
C ASN A 181 12.54 -15.40 -7.52
N HIS A 182 12.76 -16.32 -8.47
CA HIS A 182 13.73 -17.41 -8.29
C HIS A 182 15.10 -16.99 -8.79
N PHE A 183 16.12 -17.70 -8.33
CA PHE A 183 17.46 -17.61 -8.92
C PHE A 183 17.41 -17.98 -10.41
N HIS A 184 18.02 -17.17 -11.26
CA HIS A 184 17.92 -17.20 -12.73
C HIS A 184 16.54 -16.89 -13.32
N GLY A 185 15.58 -16.44 -12.54
CA GLY A 185 14.33 -15.88 -13.07
C GLY A 185 14.54 -14.56 -13.81
N THR A 186 13.48 -14.03 -14.36
CA THR A 186 13.49 -12.82 -15.18
C THR A 186 12.55 -11.77 -14.60
N VAL A 187 12.95 -10.50 -14.67
CA VAL A 187 12.10 -9.32 -14.45
C VAL A 187 12.17 -8.44 -15.68
N ASN A 188 11.01 -8.09 -16.22
CA ASN A 188 10.88 -7.18 -17.36
C ASN A 188 10.11 -5.93 -16.91
N VAL A 189 10.65 -4.75 -17.22
CA VAL A 189 10.00 -3.46 -16.95
C VAL A 189 10.06 -2.58 -18.19
N HIS A 190 8.90 -2.12 -18.65
CA HIS A 190 8.79 -1.17 -19.74
C HIS A 190 7.60 -0.22 -19.52
N CYS A 191 7.54 0.82 -20.35
CA CYS A 191 6.50 1.83 -20.33
C CYS A 191 5.91 2.00 -21.72
N GLU A 192 4.59 2.08 -21.81
CA GLU A 192 3.86 2.33 -23.05
C GLU A 192 2.99 3.56 -22.91
N GLU A 193 3.06 4.46 -23.89
CA GLU A 193 2.12 5.57 -23.99
C GLU A 193 0.88 5.10 -24.73
N LEU A 194 -0.25 5.06 -24.03
CA LEU A 194 -1.51 4.53 -24.53
C LEU A 194 -2.28 5.58 -25.36
N SER A 195 -2.38 6.80 -24.84
CA SER A 195 -3.14 7.87 -25.47
C SER A 195 -2.66 9.24 -25.03
N ASP A 196 -2.99 10.25 -25.85
CA ASP A 196 -2.77 11.65 -25.59
C ASP A 196 -3.93 12.45 -26.20
N ASP A 197 -4.46 13.42 -25.47
CA ASP A 197 -5.51 14.34 -25.92
C ASP A 197 -5.01 15.78 -26.15
N GLY A 198 -3.68 15.98 -26.14
CA GLY A 198 -3.01 17.26 -26.26
C GLY A 198 -2.78 17.99 -24.94
N ASN A 199 -3.42 17.58 -23.85
CA ASN A 199 -3.24 18.09 -22.49
C ASN A 199 -2.81 17.02 -21.48
N ILE A 200 -3.34 15.81 -21.65
CA ILE A 200 -3.10 14.68 -20.75
C ILE A 200 -2.64 13.49 -21.58
N ALA A 201 -1.46 12.96 -21.25
CA ALA A 201 -0.96 11.71 -21.79
C ALA A 201 -1.14 10.58 -20.76
N VAL A 202 -1.59 9.42 -21.24
CA VAL A 202 -1.79 8.22 -20.41
C VAL A 202 -0.69 7.23 -20.69
N PHE A 203 0.00 6.82 -19.64
CA PHE A 203 1.09 5.86 -19.70
C PHE A 203 0.75 4.59 -18.94
N GLN A 204 1.08 3.44 -19.52
CA GLN A 204 1.05 2.15 -18.85
C GLN A 204 2.47 1.73 -18.50
N PHE A 205 2.71 1.42 -17.23
CA PHE A 205 3.96 0.82 -16.77
C PHE A 205 3.70 -0.66 -16.52
N VAL A 206 4.48 -1.50 -17.20
CA VAL A 206 4.36 -2.95 -17.10
C VAL A 206 5.60 -3.48 -16.38
N CYS A 207 5.37 -4.20 -15.28
CA CYS A 207 6.39 -4.95 -14.58
C CYS A 207 5.98 -6.42 -14.56
N SER A 208 6.72 -7.27 -15.23
CA SER A 208 6.48 -8.71 -15.33
C SER A 208 7.62 -9.47 -14.71
N ASP A 209 7.32 -10.53 -13.99
CA ASP A 209 8.31 -11.41 -13.37
C ASP A 209 7.97 -12.89 -13.59
N THR A 210 8.96 -13.75 -13.40
CA THR A 210 8.82 -15.22 -13.44
C THR A 210 8.86 -15.83 -12.04
N GLY A 211 8.53 -15.06 -11.02
CA GLY A 211 8.65 -15.44 -9.62
C GLY A 211 7.58 -16.40 -9.12
N LEU A 212 7.39 -16.40 -7.80
CA LEU A 212 6.49 -17.33 -7.10
C LEU A 212 5.01 -17.09 -7.43
N GLY A 213 4.66 -15.94 -8.04
CA GLY A 213 3.29 -15.55 -8.30
C GLY A 213 2.50 -15.24 -7.01
N MET A 214 1.21 -15.01 -7.18
CA MET A 214 0.28 -14.68 -6.10
C MET A 214 -0.90 -15.65 -6.14
N SER A 215 -1.32 -16.16 -4.97
CA SER A 215 -2.53 -16.97 -4.87
C SER A 215 -3.77 -16.15 -5.24
N GLU A 216 -4.82 -16.81 -5.75
CA GLU A 216 -6.09 -16.13 -6.08
C GLU A 216 -6.70 -15.37 -4.89
N GLU A 217 -6.53 -15.91 -3.69
CA GLU A 217 -6.98 -15.27 -2.46
C GLU A 217 -6.19 -14.00 -2.17
N PHE A 218 -4.85 -14.02 -2.31
CA PHE A 218 -4.02 -12.85 -2.13
C PHE A 218 -4.30 -11.76 -3.17
N GLN A 219 -4.53 -12.15 -4.45
CA GLN A 219 -4.81 -11.18 -5.52
C GLN A 219 -6.07 -10.34 -5.25
N LYS A 220 -7.09 -10.92 -4.59
CA LYS A 220 -8.33 -10.21 -4.24
C LYS A 220 -8.10 -9.07 -3.23
N HIS A 221 -7.04 -9.17 -2.43
CA HIS A 221 -6.73 -8.26 -1.32
C HIS A 221 -5.37 -7.58 -1.46
N ALA A 222 -4.72 -7.71 -2.62
CA ALA A 222 -3.35 -7.20 -2.83
C ALA A 222 -3.25 -5.67 -2.73
N PHE A 223 -4.37 -4.96 -2.89
CA PHE A 223 -4.46 -3.50 -2.86
C PHE A 223 -5.46 -2.97 -1.81
N ASP A 224 -5.92 -3.83 -0.88
CA ASP A 224 -6.80 -3.45 0.23
C ASP A 224 -6.02 -2.76 1.38
#